data_c43f2e1e3a0fe3da96bea6fc90106ec7
#
_entry.id   c43f2e1e3a0fe3da96bea6fc90106ec7
#
_cell.length_a   1.000
_cell.length_b   1.000
_cell.length_c   1.000
_cell.angle_alpha   90.00
_cell.angle_beta   90.00
_cell.angle_gamma   90.00
#
_symmetry.space_group_name_H-M   'P 1'
#
loop_
_entity.id
_entity.type
_entity.pdbx_description
1 polymer ?
#
loop_
_entity_poly.entity_id
_entity_poly.type
_entity_poly.pdbx_seq_one_letter_code
_entity_poly.pdbx_strand_id
1 'polypeptide(L)'
;MMMKRILTMALCCTTLLVGAAEEAETEESDGGFYVGASATLVLPQGGHSMRRFCGGTARFGIYLSDALAVEADAAWLENCAGLGVQGLWHFYGYERFDPFLTFGARGWIEGDVGPTAGLGAFYHLTDNWSLRGDAQATLGLDGDCQMVYSLGLGVQYSF
;
A
#
# COMPACT_ATOMS: atom_id res chain seq x y z
N MET A 1 17.20 -3.10 18.71
CA MET A 1 15.94 -2.68 19.34
C MET A 1 14.81 -2.45 18.30
N MET A 2 15.13 -2.02 17.10
CA MET A 2 14.22 -1.74 15.96
C MET A 2 13.42 -2.97 15.46
N MET A 3 14.08 -4.12 15.31
CA MET A 3 13.45 -5.35 14.79
C MET A 3 12.25 -5.87 15.64
N LYS A 4 12.29 -5.66 16.97
CA LYS A 4 11.15 -6.03 17.85
C LYS A 4 9.92 -5.14 17.64
N ARG A 5 10.11 -3.85 17.33
CA ARG A 5 9.00 -2.91 17.08
C ARG A 5 8.31 -3.19 15.75
N ILE A 6 9.07 -3.55 14.71
CA ILE A 6 8.52 -3.95 13.40
C ILE A 6 7.65 -5.20 13.55
N LEU A 7 8.13 -6.20 14.30
CA LEU A 7 7.40 -7.44 14.52
C LEU A 7 6.10 -7.22 15.32
N THR A 8 6.11 -6.31 16.30
CA THR A 8 4.93 -6.00 17.12
C THR A 8 3.88 -5.23 16.32
N MET A 9 4.28 -4.28 15.47
CA MET A 9 3.34 -3.55 14.60
C MET A 9 2.76 -4.43 13.50
N ALA A 10 3.56 -5.28 12.87
CA ALA A 10 3.06 -6.26 11.91
C ALA A 10 2.03 -7.21 12.56
N LEU A 11 2.28 -7.64 13.79
CA LEU A 11 1.37 -8.52 14.54
C LEU A 11 0.06 -7.80 14.94
N CYS A 12 0.11 -6.51 15.32
CA CYS A 12 -1.10 -5.72 15.59
C CYS A 12 -1.94 -5.46 14.33
N CYS A 13 -1.30 -5.18 13.18
CA CYS A 13 -2.03 -5.00 11.93
C CYS A 13 -2.69 -6.30 11.46
N THR A 14 -2.02 -7.45 11.63
CA THR A 14 -2.61 -8.74 11.27
C THR A 14 -3.80 -9.12 12.16
N THR A 15 -3.77 -8.82 13.46
CA THR A 15 -4.91 -9.09 14.35
C THR A 15 -6.12 -8.20 14.08
N LEU A 16 -5.92 -6.94 13.71
CA LEU A 16 -7.01 -6.04 13.28
C LEU A 16 -7.63 -6.47 11.94
N LEU A 17 -6.81 -6.94 11.00
CA LEU A 17 -7.27 -7.43 9.70
C LEU A 17 -8.01 -8.78 9.81
N VAL A 18 -7.57 -9.68 10.69
CA VAL A 18 -8.25 -10.96 10.95
C VAL A 18 -9.60 -10.73 11.64
N GLY A 19 -9.70 -9.78 12.57
CA GLY A 19 -10.97 -9.44 13.21
C GLY A 19 -12.01 -8.82 12.26
N ALA A 20 -11.56 -8.04 11.27
CA ALA A 20 -12.44 -7.48 10.25
C ALA A 20 -12.91 -8.52 9.21
N ALA A 21 -12.12 -9.57 8.98
CA ALA A 21 -12.46 -10.66 8.06
C ALA A 21 -13.50 -11.64 8.65
N GLU A 22 -13.64 -11.70 9.98
CA GLU A 22 -14.56 -12.62 10.64
C GLU A 22 -16.02 -12.13 10.65
N GLU A 23 -16.25 -10.84 10.40
CA GLU A 23 -17.59 -10.24 10.27
C GLU A 23 -18.10 -10.16 8.82
N ALA A 24 -17.26 -10.44 7.82
CA ALA A 24 -17.69 -10.55 6.44
C ALA A 24 -18.34 -11.92 6.23
N GLU A 25 -19.66 -11.99 6.40
CA GLU A 25 -20.43 -13.17 6.01
C GLU A 25 -20.08 -13.58 4.58
N THR A 26 -19.76 -14.85 4.44
CA THR A 26 -19.36 -15.57 3.25
C THR A 26 -20.34 -15.42 2.09
N GLU A 27 -20.19 -14.38 1.30
CA GLU A 27 -20.46 -14.49 -0.12
C GLU A 27 -19.19 -15.08 -0.76
N GLU A 28 -19.36 -16.08 -1.59
CA GLU A 28 -18.33 -16.84 -2.28
C GLU A 28 -17.56 -15.91 -3.23
N SER A 29 -16.69 -15.08 -2.65
CA SER A 29 -15.73 -14.27 -3.39
C SER A 29 -14.67 -15.24 -3.87
N ASP A 30 -14.57 -15.43 -5.17
CA ASP A 30 -13.41 -16.04 -5.82
C ASP A 30 -12.19 -15.19 -5.46
N GLY A 31 -11.57 -15.51 -4.30
CA GLY A 31 -10.46 -14.78 -3.71
C GLY A 31 -9.23 -14.82 -4.63
N GLY A 32 -9.24 -13.95 -5.62
CA GLY A 32 -8.17 -13.79 -6.56
C GLY A 32 -6.96 -13.13 -5.91
N PHE A 33 -5.78 -13.45 -6.39
CA PHE A 33 -4.57 -12.72 -6.03
C PHE A 33 -4.06 -11.90 -7.22
N TYR A 34 -3.26 -10.89 -6.91
CA TYR A 34 -2.68 -10.03 -7.93
C TYR A 34 -1.24 -9.69 -7.64
N VAL A 35 -0.52 -9.33 -8.69
CA VAL A 35 0.82 -8.78 -8.63
C VAL A 35 0.85 -7.45 -9.37
N GLY A 36 1.66 -6.51 -8.89
CA GLY A 36 1.75 -5.20 -9.52
C GLY A 36 3.16 -4.63 -9.45
N ALA A 37 3.44 -3.73 -10.37
CA ALA A 37 4.66 -2.93 -10.36
C ALA A 37 4.33 -1.48 -10.74
N SER A 38 5.00 -0.52 -10.08
CA SER A 38 4.81 0.90 -10.36
C SER A 38 6.13 1.68 -10.30
N ALA A 39 6.22 2.75 -11.08
CA ALA A 39 7.16 3.83 -10.82
C ALA A 39 6.64 4.66 -9.65
N THR A 40 7.52 4.98 -8.71
CA THR A 40 7.17 5.68 -7.47
C THR A 40 8.03 6.92 -7.31
N LEU A 41 7.38 8.04 -7.04
CA LEU A 41 7.99 9.31 -6.67
C LEU A 41 7.71 9.57 -5.18
N VAL A 42 8.76 9.82 -4.41
CA VAL A 42 8.66 10.14 -2.99
C VAL A 42 9.05 11.58 -2.74
N LEU A 43 8.22 12.28 -1.98
CA LEU A 43 8.37 13.69 -1.62
C LEU A 43 8.42 13.78 -0.08
N PRO A 44 9.61 13.86 0.54
CA PRO A 44 9.70 14.07 1.97
C PRO A 44 9.28 15.51 2.33
N GLN A 45 8.51 15.66 3.41
CA GLN A 45 8.13 16.95 3.95
C GLN A 45 9.05 17.29 5.14
N GLY A 46 9.92 18.27 4.97
CA GLY A 46 10.77 18.81 6.04
C GLY A 46 12.25 18.83 5.68
N GLY A 47 12.92 19.95 6.00
CA GLY A 47 14.34 20.13 5.86
C GLY A 47 14.80 20.86 4.60
N HIS A 48 16.00 21.44 4.67
CA HIS A 48 16.59 22.36 3.71
C HIS A 48 16.98 21.77 2.36
N SER A 49 16.63 20.51 2.06
CA SER A 49 16.87 19.90 0.75
C SER A 49 15.70 18.97 0.39
N MET A 50 14.77 19.47 -0.41
CA MET A 50 13.77 18.66 -1.12
C MET A 50 14.48 17.72 -2.10
N ARG A 51 15.06 16.64 -1.65
CA ARG A 51 15.49 15.58 -2.54
C ARG A 51 14.26 14.74 -2.88
N ARG A 52 13.89 14.79 -4.14
CA ARG A 52 12.89 13.86 -4.70
C ARG A 52 13.58 12.52 -4.90
N PHE A 53 12.96 11.47 -4.45
CA PHE A 53 13.45 10.12 -4.68
C PHE A 53 12.53 9.45 -5.70
N CYS A 54 13.12 8.95 -6.77
CA CYS A 54 12.42 8.16 -7.78
C CYS A 54 12.84 6.69 -7.63
N GLY A 55 11.92 5.79 -7.91
CA GLY A 55 12.20 4.37 -7.85
C GLY A 55 11.03 3.54 -8.34
N GLY A 56 10.99 2.30 -7.91
CA GLY A 56 9.94 1.36 -8.23
C GLY A 56 9.33 0.73 -6.98
N THR A 57 8.11 0.24 -7.12
CA THR A 57 7.43 -0.54 -6.09
C THR A 57 6.86 -1.80 -6.73
N ALA A 58 7.16 -2.96 -6.15
CA ALA A 58 6.46 -4.20 -6.46
C ALA A 58 5.41 -4.47 -5.38
N ARG A 59 4.30 -5.07 -5.79
CA ARG A 59 3.15 -5.35 -4.94
C ARG A 59 2.65 -6.78 -5.15
N PHE A 60 2.18 -7.37 -4.08
CA PHE A 60 1.46 -8.63 -4.08
C PHE A 60 0.24 -8.46 -3.18
N GLY A 61 -0.94 -8.81 -3.68
CA GLY A 61 -2.18 -8.67 -2.92
C GLY A 61 -3.15 -9.82 -3.12
N ILE A 62 -4.08 -9.91 -2.20
CA ILE A 62 -5.15 -10.91 -2.17
C ILE A 62 -6.46 -10.16 -1.95
N TYR A 63 -7.46 -10.42 -2.80
CA TYR A 63 -8.82 -9.96 -2.59
C TYR A 63 -9.48 -10.82 -1.50
N LEU A 64 -9.96 -10.20 -0.43
CA LEU A 64 -10.72 -10.85 0.63
C LEU A 64 -12.22 -10.83 0.31
N SER A 65 -12.64 -9.82 -0.42
CA SER A 65 -13.99 -9.65 -0.97
C SER A 65 -13.90 -8.68 -2.15
N ASP A 66 -15.00 -8.46 -2.83
CA ASP A 66 -15.05 -7.47 -3.92
C ASP A 66 -14.67 -6.05 -3.43
N ALA A 67 -14.97 -5.72 -2.16
CA ALA A 67 -14.70 -4.40 -1.58
C ALA A 67 -13.36 -4.31 -0.84
N LEU A 68 -12.71 -5.42 -0.51
CA LEU A 68 -11.57 -5.42 0.39
C LEU A 68 -10.44 -6.29 -0.14
N ALA A 69 -9.23 -5.74 -0.18
CA ALA A 69 -8.00 -6.46 -0.47
C ALA A 69 -6.94 -6.18 0.58
N VAL A 70 -5.98 -7.10 0.73
CA VAL A 70 -4.77 -6.92 1.51
C VAL A 70 -3.57 -7.00 0.59
N GLU A 71 -2.65 -6.07 0.75
CA GLU A 71 -1.47 -5.93 -0.11
C GLU A 71 -0.20 -5.81 0.72
N ALA A 72 0.84 -6.53 0.31
CA ALA A 72 2.21 -6.30 0.71
C ALA A 72 2.97 -5.60 -0.41
N ASP A 73 3.81 -4.64 -0.08
CA ASP A 73 4.61 -3.92 -1.05
C ASP A 73 6.09 -3.85 -0.66
N ALA A 74 6.95 -3.81 -1.67
CA ALA A 74 8.37 -3.56 -1.54
C ALA A 74 8.75 -2.41 -2.48
N ALA A 75 9.27 -1.33 -1.92
CA ALA A 75 9.69 -0.14 -2.64
C ALA A 75 11.21 -0.04 -2.71
N TRP A 76 11.74 0.32 -3.87
CA TRP A 76 13.16 0.60 -4.11
C TRP A 76 13.31 2.02 -4.62
N LEU A 77 14.01 2.83 -3.87
CA LEU A 77 14.38 4.19 -4.23
C LEU A 77 15.91 4.26 -4.35
N GLU A 78 16.43 5.31 -4.98
CA GLU A 78 17.87 5.46 -5.27
C GLU A 78 18.79 5.11 -4.10
N ASN A 79 18.40 5.41 -2.86
CA ASN A 79 19.24 5.23 -1.67
C ASN A 79 18.51 4.57 -0.49
N CYS A 80 17.30 4.10 -0.68
CA CYS A 80 16.58 3.41 0.40
C CYS A 80 15.60 2.38 -0.16
N ALA A 81 15.30 1.38 0.67
CA ALA A 81 14.28 0.41 0.38
C ALA A 81 13.24 0.38 1.51
N GLY A 82 12.00 0.07 1.18
CA GLY A 82 10.91 0.03 2.14
C GLY A 82 10.03 -1.20 1.94
N LEU A 83 9.39 -1.62 3.00
CA LEU A 83 8.39 -2.66 3.01
C LEU A 83 7.10 -2.13 3.63
N GLY A 84 5.97 -2.48 3.05
CA GLY A 84 4.66 -2.08 3.53
C GLY A 84 3.66 -3.22 3.53
N VAL A 85 2.66 -3.09 4.40
CA VAL A 85 1.45 -3.92 4.39
C VAL A 85 0.27 -2.99 4.54
N GLN A 86 -0.74 -3.12 3.68
CA GLN A 86 -1.89 -2.25 3.65
C GLN A 86 -3.16 -2.98 3.25
N GLY A 87 -4.30 -2.49 3.77
CA GLY A 87 -5.63 -2.82 3.28
C GLY A 87 -6.04 -1.86 2.19
N LEU A 88 -6.75 -2.35 1.20
CA LEU A 88 -7.38 -1.57 0.14
C LEU A 88 -8.88 -1.72 0.28
N TRP A 89 -9.57 -0.59 0.33
CA TRP A 89 -11.02 -0.56 0.31
C TRP A 89 -11.48 0.02 -1.03
N HIS A 90 -12.10 -0.83 -1.85
CA HIS A 90 -12.61 -0.51 -3.17
C HIS A 90 -14.01 0.10 -3.10
N PHE A 91 -14.25 1.15 -3.88
CA PHE A 91 -15.56 1.77 -4.00
C PHE A 91 -16.25 1.29 -5.26
N TYR A 92 -17.33 0.54 -5.10
CA TYR A 92 -18.11 0.05 -6.21
C TYR A 92 -18.73 1.16 -7.06
N GLY A 93 -18.78 0.96 -8.37
CA GLY A 93 -19.67 1.75 -9.19
C GLY A 93 -19.30 1.98 -10.65
N TYR A 94 -18.13 1.60 -11.12
CA TYR A 94 -17.73 1.86 -12.49
C TYR A 94 -17.08 0.63 -13.12
N GLU A 95 -17.62 0.13 -14.24
CA GLU A 95 -17.14 -1.09 -14.93
C GLU A 95 -15.64 -1.10 -15.26
N ARG A 96 -15.02 0.06 -15.45
CA ARG A 96 -13.60 0.17 -15.81
C ARG A 96 -12.74 0.99 -14.84
N PHE A 97 -13.38 1.73 -13.94
CA PHE A 97 -12.69 2.62 -13.03
C PHE A 97 -13.04 2.24 -11.59
N ASP A 98 -12.05 1.78 -10.85
CA ASP A 98 -12.21 1.29 -9.49
C ASP A 98 -11.38 2.15 -8.53
N PRO A 99 -11.97 3.18 -7.92
CA PRO A 99 -11.31 3.99 -6.90
C PRO A 99 -11.20 3.22 -5.59
N PHE A 100 -10.12 3.44 -4.85
CA PHE A 100 -9.87 2.78 -3.58
C PHE A 100 -9.22 3.71 -2.56
N LEU A 101 -9.40 3.41 -1.27
CA LEU A 101 -8.61 3.93 -0.17
C LEU A 101 -7.61 2.88 0.29
N THR A 102 -6.44 3.33 0.75
CA THR A 102 -5.45 2.46 1.38
C THR A 102 -5.20 2.89 2.81
N PHE A 103 -4.96 1.93 3.68
CA PHE A 103 -4.55 2.15 5.06
C PHE A 103 -3.65 0.99 5.51
N GLY A 104 -2.59 1.30 6.23
CA GLY A 104 -1.65 0.27 6.65
C GLY A 104 -0.45 0.82 7.39
N ALA A 105 0.68 0.14 7.23
CA ALA A 105 1.96 0.57 7.78
C ALA A 105 3.07 0.34 6.75
N ARG A 106 4.04 1.27 6.73
CA ARG A 106 5.25 1.17 5.90
C ARG A 106 6.48 1.46 6.74
N GLY A 107 7.52 0.68 6.52
CA GLY A 107 8.83 0.89 7.10
C GLY A 107 9.89 1.05 6.03
N TRP A 108 10.87 1.94 6.29
CA TRP A 108 12.05 2.14 5.47
C TRP A 108 13.26 1.51 6.15
N ILE A 109 14.17 0.87 5.40
CA ILE A 109 15.27 0.08 5.98
C ILE A 109 16.23 0.94 6.79
N GLU A 110 16.42 2.19 6.39
CA GLU A 110 17.32 3.15 7.09
C GLU A 110 16.54 4.22 7.86
N GLY A 111 15.25 4.02 8.09
CA GLY A 111 14.40 5.07 8.63
C GLY A 111 13.20 4.57 9.38
N ASP A 112 12.22 5.42 9.37
CA ASP A 112 11.03 5.33 10.18
C ASP A 112 10.08 4.23 9.73
N VAL A 113 9.42 3.65 10.70
CA VAL A 113 8.20 2.85 10.50
C VAL A 113 7.02 3.69 10.94
N GLY A 114 5.98 3.76 10.15
CA GLY A 114 4.79 4.51 10.52
C GLY A 114 3.53 4.09 9.80
N PRO A 115 2.37 4.58 10.28
CA PRO A 115 1.11 4.37 9.61
C PRO A 115 1.12 5.05 8.24
N THR A 116 0.50 4.40 7.28
CA THR A 116 0.30 4.92 5.93
C THR A 116 -1.19 4.94 5.60
N ALA A 117 -1.60 5.98 4.90
CA ALA A 117 -2.93 6.08 4.33
C ALA A 117 -2.84 6.75 2.97
N GLY A 118 -3.78 6.43 2.10
CA GLY A 118 -3.78 6.98 0.76
C GLY A 118 -5.06 6.70 0.00
N LEU A 119 -5.03 7.13 -1.24
CA LEU A 119 -6.11 6.91 -2.20
C LEU A 119 -5.51 6.59 -3.57
N GLY A 120 -6.27 5.89 -4.37
CA GLY A 120 -5.87 5.55 -5.71
C GLY A 120 -7.05 5.11 -6.56
N ALA A 121 -6.73 4.69 -7.77
CA ALA A 121 -7.69 4.09 -8.66
C ALA A 121 -7.03 3.06 -9.58
N PHE A 122 -7.79 2.04 -9.91
CA PHE A 122 -7.51 1.14 -11.02
C PHE A 122 -8.30 1.55 -12.25
N TYR A 123 -7.69 1.41 -13.41
CA TYR A 123 -8.36 1.47 -14.68
C TYR A 123 -8.18 0.12 -15.39
N HIS A 124 -9.25 -0.67 -15.46
CA HIS A 124 -9.25 -2.01 -16.05
C HIS A 124 -9.10 -1.93 -17.56
N LEU A 125 -7.98 -2.42 -18.09
CA LEU A 125 -7.70 -2.51 -19.52
C LEU A 125 -8.34 -3.77 -20.10
N THR A 126 -8.24 -4.87 -19.37
CA THR A 126 -8.82 -6.18 -19.64
C THR A 126 -9.27 -6.81 -18.32
N ASP A 127 -9.84 -7.99 -18.34
CA ASP A 127 -10.25 -8.73 -17.14
C ASP A 127 -9.08 -9.00 -16.18
N ASN A 128 -7.86 -9.11 -16.70
CA ASN A 128 -6.67 -9.42 -15.92
C ASN A 128 -5.70 -8.23 -15.73
N TRP A 129 -5.69 -7.25 -16.65
CA TRP A 129 -4.74 -6.15 -16.63
C TRP A 129 -5.39 -4.83 -16.25
N SER A 130 -4.77 -4.15 -15.30
CA SER A 130 -5.20 -2.81 -14.87
C SER A 130 -4.03 -1.84 -14.82
N LEU A 131 -4.29 -0.58 -15.14
CA LEU A 131 -3.43 0.53 -14.75
C LEU A 131 -3.79 0.95 -13.33
N ARG A 132 -2.78 1.29 -12.55
CA ARG A 132 -2.95 1.78 -11.18
C ARG A 132 -2.29 3.13 -11.01
N GLY A 133 -3.01 4.07 -10.41
CA GLY A 133 -2.48 5.32 -9.90
C GLY A 133 -2.80 5.46 -8.42
N ASP A 134 -1.82 5.82 -7.58
CA ASP A 134 -2.04 5.99 -6.14
C ASP A 134 -1.20 7.14 -5.56
N ALA A 135 -1.76 7.76 -4.53
CA ALA A 135 -1.10 8.76 -3.69
C ALA A 135 -1.22 8.35 -2.23
N GLN A 136 -0.12 8.31 -1.51
CA GLN A 136 -0.06 7.86 -0.12
C GLN A 136 0.72 8.84 0.74
N ALA A 137 0.36 8.92 2.01
CA ALA A 137 1.09 9.63 3.05
C ALA A 137 1.48 8.63 4.14
N THR A 138 2.75 8.63 4.51
CA THR A 138 3.30 7.84 5.63
C THR A 138 3.77 8.79 6.71
N LEU A 139 3.36 8.58 7.95
CA LEU A 139 3.80 9.35 9.10
C LEU A 139 4.96 8.61 9.76
N GLY A 140 6.17 9.17 9.68
CA GLY A 140 7.33 8.66 10.42
C GLY A 140 7.16 8.84 11.92
N LEU A 141 7.45 7.82 12.71
CA LEU A 141 7.29 7.82 14.16
C LEU A 141 8.59 8.04 14.92
N ASP A 142 9.74 8.16 14.24
CA ASP A 142 11.03 8.41 14.85
C ASP A 142 11.36 9.92 14.88
N GLY A 143 11.24 10.49 16.05
CA GLY A 143 11.77 11.81 16.45
C GLY A 143 10.97 13.02 15.99
N ASP A 144 10.95 13.33 14.71
CA ASP A 144 10.42 14.60 14.20
C ASP A 144 9.03 14.52 13.53
N CYS A 145 8.31 13.39 13.63
CA CYS A 145 6.98 13.20 13.04
C CYS A 145 6.90 13.68 11.57
N GLN A 146 7.87 13.31 10.75
CA GLN A 146 7.91 13.76 9.37
C GLN A 146 6.90 12.99 8.51
N MET A 147 6.15 13.73 7.70
CA MET A 147 5.28 13.12 6.70
C MET A 147 6.05 12.87 5.41
N VAL A 148 5.87 11.70 4.86
CA VAL A 148 6.43 11.29 3.56
C VAL A 148 5.28 11.04 2.60
N TYR A 149 5.23 11.78 1.50
CA TYR A 149 4.25 11.59 0.45
C TYR A 149 4.84 10.74 -0.67
N SER A 150 4.07 9.80 -1.19
CA SER A 150 4.44 9.01 -2.36
C SER A 150 3.35 9.04 -3.41
N LEU A 151 3.76 9.12 -4.67
CA LEU A 151 2.91 9.03 -5.85
C LEU A 151 3.36 7.83 -6.66
N GLY A 152 2.45 6.94 -6.99
CA GLY A 152 2.71 5.74 -7.78
C GLY A 152 1.89 5.73 -9.08
N LEU A 153 2.52 5.28 -10.17
CA LEU A 153 1.84 4.94 -11.41
C LEU A 153 2.39 3.61 -11.94
N GLY A 154 1.52 2.65 -12.23
CA GLY A 154 1.96 1.32 -12.58
C GLY A 154 0.92 0.45 -13.24
N VAL A 155 1.24 -0.82 -13.29
CA VAL A 155 0.38 -1.87 -13.85
C VAL A 155 0.17 -2.98 -12.82
N GLN A 156 -0.96 -3.65 -12.91
CA GLN A 156 -1.35 -4.78 -12.07
C GLN A 156 -1.90 -5.89 -12.95
N TYR A 157 -1.60 -7.12 -12.59
CA TYR A 157 -2.15 -8.33 -13.17
C TYR A 157 -2.87 -9.13 -12.09
N SER A 158 -4.13 -9.44 -12.32
CA SER A 158 -4.99 -10.26 -11.45
C SER A 158 -5.16 -11.65 -12.06
N PHE A 159 -5.10 -12.68 -11.23
CA PHE A 159 -5.17 -14.09 -11.62
C PHE A 159 -6.56 -14.65 -11.44
#